data_9b1a2952ab1968bfa4fbb82a9fd118be
#
_entry.id   9b1a2952ab1968bfa4fbb82a9fd118be
#
_cell.length_a   1.000
_cell.length_b   1.000
_cell.length_c   1.000
_cell.angle_alpha   90.00
_cell.angle_beta   90.00
_cell.angle_gamma   90.00
#
_symmetry.space_group_name_H-M   'P 1'
#
loop_
_entity.id
_entity.type
_entity.pdbx_description
1 polymer ?
#
loop_
_entity_poly.entity_id
_entity_poly.type
_entity_poly.pdbx_seq_one_letter_code
_entity_poly.pdbx_strand_id
1 'polypeptide(L)' 'GISADSDAARVLASRHVQWLESIPGTPAASGDPAQLRAYVLGLADMYVADERFAKNYQGHAQFVRDALYSFMNEAGN' A
#
# COMPACT_ATOMS: atom_id res chain seq x y z
N GLY A 1 -9.23 15.43 8.93
CA GLY A 1 -8.57 14.18 8.66
C GLY A 1 -7.26 14.34 7.94
N ILE A 2 -6.51 13.26 7.86
CA ILE A 2 -5.23 13.24 7.17
C ILE A 2 -5.46 12.92 5.69
N SER A 3 -4.84 13.73 4.82
CA SER A 3 -4.93 13.49 3.39
C SER A 3 -4.07 12.29 2.99
N ALA A 4 -4.51 11.53 1.98
CA ALA A 4 -3.79 10.35 1.51
C ALA A 4 -2.42 10.69 0.88
N ASP A 5 -2.20 11.94 0.50
CA ASP A 5 -0.93 12.40 -0.05
C ASP A 5 -0.11 13.22 0.93
N SER A 6 -0.52 13.27 2.20
CA SER A 6 0.21 13.98 3.26
C SER A 6 1.48 13.24 3.65
N ASP A 7 2.39 13.93 4.35
CA ASP A 7 3.62 13.32 4.84
C ASP A 7 3.35 12.16 5.80
N ALA A 8 2.33 12.29 6.66
CA ALA A 8 1.97 11.22 7.58
C ALA A 8 1.48 9.98 6.83
N ALA A 9 0.68 10.16 5.79
CA ALA A 9 0.21 9.06 4.96
C ALA A 9 1.36 8.41 4.19
N ARG A 10 2.31 9.22 3.72
CA ARG A 10 3.51 8.72 3.02
C ARG A 10 4.35 7.83 3.94
N VAL A 11 4.55 8.24 5.19
CA VAL A 11 5.28 7.43 6.16
C VAL A 11 4.57 6.11 6.42
N LEU A 12 3.25 6.14 6.58
CA LEU A 12 2.44 4.95 6.77
C LEU A 12 2.59 3.98 5.59
N ALA A 13 2.47 4.49 4.37
CA ALA A 13 2.59 3.69 3.16
C ALA A 13 4.00 3.11 3.02
N SER A 14 5.03 3.91 3.31
CA SER A 14 6.42 3.47 3.27
C SER A 14 6.66 2.28 4.21
N ARG A 15 6.17 2.36 5.43
CA ARG A 15 6.31 1.28 6.41
C ARG A 15 5.58 0.02 5.96
N HIS A 16 4.40 0.19 5.39
CA HIS A 16 3.62 -0.95 4.88
C HIS A 16 4.36 -1.65 3.74
N VAL A 17 4.91 -0.88 2.80
CA VAL A 17 5.68 -1.42 1.69
C VAL A 17 6.94 -2.14 2.19
N GLN A 18 7.66 -1.55 3.15
CA GLN A 18 8.83 -2.18 3.75
C GLN A 18 8.48 -3.52 4.40
N TRP A 19 7.34 -3.59 5.06
CA TRP A 19 6.88 -4.84 5.66
C TRP A 19 6.63 -5.89 4.57
N LEU A 20 5.98 -5.50 3.47
CA LEU A 20 5.73 -6.42 2.35
C LEU A 20 7.04 -6.92 1.74
N GLU A 21 8.03 -6.03 1.59
CA GLU A 21 9.34 -6.39 1.04
C GLU A 21 10.09 -7.38 1.93
N SER A 22 9.75 -7.43 3.22
CA SER A 22 10.41 -8.33 4.16
C SER A 22 9.87 -9.77 4.11
N ILE A 23 8.78 -10.01 3.38
CA ILE A 23 8.16 -11.33 3.28
C ILE A 23 8.79 -12.08 2.09
N PRO A 24 9.60 -13.13 2.32
CA PRO A 24 10.25 -13.85 1.23
C PRO A 24 9.22 -14.57 0.36
N GLY A 25 9.54 -14.71 -0.92
CA GLY A 25 8.68 -15.40 -1.88
C GLY A 25 7.57 -14.55 -2.47
N THR A 26 7.45 -13.28 -2.09
CA THR A 26 6.47 -12.37 -2.68
C THR A 26 7.10 -11.55 -3.79
N PRO A 27 6.29 -10.99 -4.73
CA PRO A 27 6.81 -10.06 -5.73
C PRO A 27 7.45 -8.82 -5.12
N ALA A 28 7.03 -8.42 -3.92
CA ALA A 28 7.62 -7.28 -3.22
C ALA A 28 9.07 -7.54 -2.83
N ALA A 29 9.45 -8.79 -2.56
CA ALA A 29 10.80 -9.17 -2.19
C ALA A 29 11.69 -9.47 -3.38
N SER A 30 11.18 -9.36 -4.61
CA SER A 30 11.91 -9.73 -5.83
C SER A 30 13.03 -8.77 -6.19
N GLY A 31 12.97 -7.53 -5.70
CA GLY A 31 13.91 -6.48 -6.07
C GLY A 31 13.57 -5.76 -7.37
N ASP A 32 12.51 -6.16 -8.05
CA ASP A 32 12.07 -5.53 -9.31
C ASP A 32 11.02 -4.46 -8.99
N PRO A 33 11.31 -3.17 -9.26
CA PRO A 33 10.36 -2.09 -8.94
C PRO A 33 9.01 -2.24 -9.63
N ALA A 34 8.98 -2.77 -10.85
CA ALA A 34 7.73 -2.95 -11.58
C ALA A 34 6.87 -4.03 -10.93
N GLN A 35 7.49 -5.13 -10.48
CA GLN A 35 6.76 -6.19 -9.77
C GLN A 35 6.28 -5.71 -8.41
N LEU A 36 7.12 -4.96 -7.70
CA LEU A 36 6.74 -4.38 -6.41
C LEU A 36 5.50 -3.49 -6.57
N ARG A 37 5.54 -2.60 -7.55
CA ARG A 37 4.43 -1.67 -7.79
C ARG A 37 3.13 -2.42 -8.09
N ALA A 38 3.17 -3.37 -9.01
CA ALA A 38 1.99 -4.13 -9.39
C ALA A 38 1.41 -4.90 -8.21
N TYR A 39 2.27 -5.49 -7.39
CA TYR A 39 1.86 -6.25 -6.22
C TYR A 39 1.19 -5.34 -5.17
N VAL A 40 1.83 -4.21 -4.86
CA VAL A 40 1.30 -3.27 -3.85
C VAL A 40 -0.04 -2.70 -4.30
N LEU A 41 -0.16 -2.30 -5.58
CA LEU A 41 -1.41 -1.73 -6.07
C LEU A 41 -2.53 -2.78 -6.11
N GLY A 42 -2.20 -4.03 -6.44
CA GLY A 42 -3.17 -5.12 -6.38
C GLY A 42 -3.67 -5.38 -4.98
N LEU A 43 -2.77 -5.36 -3.98
CA LEU A 43 -3.15 -5.50 -2.58
C LEU A 43 -4.01 -4.33 -2.13
N ALA A 44 -3.67 -3.11 -2.54
CA ALA A 44 -4.43 -1.91 -2.18
C ALA A 44 -5.88 -2.02 -2.66
N ASP A 45 -6.09 -2.50 -3.89
CA ASP A 45 -7.42 -2.72 -4.42
C ASP A 45 -8.17 -3.82 -3.64
N MET A 46 -7.46 -4.89 -3.28
CA MET A 46 -8.05 -5.96 -2.49
C MET A 46 -8.51 -5.46 -1.11
N TYR A 47 -7.74 -4.54 -0.51
CA TYR A 47 -8.05 -4.04 0.82
C TYR A 47 -9.41 -3.35 0.88
N VAL A 48 -9.82 -2.63 -0.17
CA VAL A 48 -11.14 -2.00 -0.19
C VAL A 48 -12.24 -2.97 -0.63
N ALA A 49 -11.88 -4.03 -1.35
CA ALA A 49 -12.83 -5.03 -1.82
C ALA A 49 -13.12 -6.10 -0.76
N ASP A 50 -12.19 -6.34 0.16
CA ASP A 50 -12.32 -7.36 1.20
C ASP A 50 -12.96 -6.76 2.46
N GLU A 51 -14.19 -7.19 2.73
CA GLU A 51 -14.94 -6.68 3.89
C GLU A 51 -14.23 -6.94 5.23
N ARG A 52 -13.50 -8.05 5.33
CA ARG A 52 -12.77 -8.36 6.57
C ARG A 52 -11.66 -7.38 6.81
N PHE A 53 -10.94 -7.01 5.76
CA PHE A 53 -9.88 -6.00 5.87
C PHE A 53 -10.48 -4.63 6.21
N ALA A 54 -11.52 -4.23 5.50
CA ALA A 54 -12.19 -2.95 5.74
C ALA A 54 -12.71 -2.85 7.17
N LYS A 55 -13.24 -3.95 7.70
CA LYS A 55 -13.75 -4.00 9.06
C LYS A 55 -12.62 -3.85 10.08
N ASN A 56 -11.47 -4.48 9.84
CA ASN A 56 -10.32 -4.37 10.74
C ASN A 56 -9.78 -2.94 10.80
N TYR A 57 -9.88 -2.20 9.70
CA TYR A 57 -9.42 -0.81 9.63
C TYR A 57 -10.53 0.19 9.92
N GLN A 58 -11.68 -0.27 10.39
CA GLN A 58 -12.80 0.59 10.84
C GLN A 58 -13.21 1.63 9.79
N GLY A 59 -13.28 1.20 8.52
CA GLY A 59 -13.66 2.10 7.44
C GLY A 59 -12.52 2.91 6.83
N HIS A 60 -11.28 2.69 7.28
CA HIS A 60 -10.12 3.41 6.75
C HIS A 60 -9.43 2.69 5.59
N ALA A 61 -10.00 1.59 5.08
CA ALA A 61 -9.39 0.83 3.98
C ALA A 61 -9.18 1.71 2.74
N GLN A 62 -10.13 2.58 2.43
CA GLN A 62 -10.03 3.52 1.31
C GLN A 62 -8.82 4.45 1.48
N PHE A 63 -8.60 4.95 2.69
CA PHE A 63 -7.46 5.81 2.98
C PHE A 63 -6.14 5.05 2.78
N VAL A 64 -6.05 3.82 3.27
CA VAL A 64 -4.85 2.99 3.10
C VAL A 64 -4.57 2.75 1.61
N ARG A 65 -5.61 2.41 0.85
CA ARG A 65 -5.50 2.23 -0.60
C ARG A 65 -4.97 3.49 -1.27
N ASP A 66 -5.57 4.64 -0.98
CA ASP A 66 -5.20 5.90 -1.60
C ASP A 66 -3.77 6.30 -1.23
N ALA A 67 -3.37 6.05 0.02
CA ALA A 67 -2.02 6.33 0.48
C ALA A 67 -0.99 5.46 -0.26
N LEU A 68 -1.29 4.18 -0.45
CA LEU A 68 -0.40 3.27 -1.18
C LEU A 68 -0.29 3.67 -2.66
N TYR A 69 -1.40 4.04 -3.29
CA TYR A 69 -1.38 4.51 -4.68
C TYR A 69 -0.53 5.76 -4.81
N SER A 70 -0.73 6.73 -3.92
CA SER A 70 0.05 7.97 -3.94
C SER A 70 1.54 7.70 -3.77
N PHE A 71 1.89 6.87 -2.78
CA PHE A 71 3.29 6.52 -2.50
C PHE A 71 3.94 5.83 -3.70
N MET A 72 3.27 4.84 -4.29
CA MET A 72 3.85 4.10 -5.41
C MET A 72 3.96 4.94 -6.67
N ASN A 73 3.02 5.88 -6.89
CA ASN A 73 3.10 6.80 -8.02
C ASN A 73 4.29 7.75 -7.87
N GLU A 74 4.57 8.24 -6.68
CA GLU A 74 5.74 9.08 -6.43
C GLU A 74 7.03 8.30 -6.62
N ALA A 75 7.08 7.07 -6.12
CA ALA A 75 8.27 6.21 -6.25
C ALA A 75 8.53 5.81 -7.69
N GLY A 76 7.49 5.77 -8.54
CA GLY A 76 7.60 5.41 -9.93
C GLY A 76 8.09 6.55 -10.83
N ASN A 77 8.19 7.74 -10.28
CA ASN A 77 8.70 8.89 -11.01
C ASN A 77 10.17 9.08 -10.69
#